data_4ef810ead45ccca97fdcbaafbd1e0bdd
#
_entry.id   4ef810ead45ccca97fdcbaafbd1e0bdd
#
_cell.length_a   1.000
_cell.length_b   1.000
_cell.length_c   1.000
_cell.angle_alpha   90.00
_cell.angle_beta   90.00
_cell.angle_gamma   90.00
#
_symmetry.space_group_name_H-M   'P 1'
#
loop_
_entity.id
_entity.type
_entity.pdbx_description
1 polymer ?
#
loop_
_entity_poly.entity_id
_entity_poly.type
_entity_poly.pdbx_seq_one_letter_code
_entity_poly.pdbx_strand_id
1 'polypeptide(L)'
;MTSTTTFKATCTPEEVGLSTIGLKEAFEKAMELKHVLSGQPLSGGTMFVARHGQVCFVDSFGMKDVSQPETKMTPDTLFNIASMTKTITSIGIMLLYQDKLLNLDDDVAKTFPCMAKENLKVGKIDGTTEPCERPITIRHLMTHTAGFSYGMLFQGGLKNHAQTEAFSFKFGYNKPEDFANTTLAFQPGTQFRYSQATNLLGLIIEKISGISLETFFQKRIFQPLGMIETSFNVQSNVSKLSIEQYGTNERSEKVNVIKVFHEIERGSPNVESLSLTNLSNLGRSPELGHGGLFSSPSDWWKLCQMLLNRGYPIMDVSTYSTMVEPNTPELNDHGGFISHRTDNPDTGGHFLFANFFPGGIAHNLTGECVISTNNIAGASIGTFGWEGIFTTKYTIDVQEDMCICFFSNTAPCWRYNFKGEILPLVYRSLLEPNVPHYEAFTNAKFAPIDTKWKLGDLIPIQHDIKKTSSKL
;
A
#
# COMPACT_ATOMS: atom_id res chain seq x y z
N MET A 1 -13.40 30.73 2.58
CA MET A 1 -14.20 29.63 2.01
C MET A 1 -13.57 29.26 0.69
N THR A 2 -12.67 28.29 0.67
CA THR A 2 -12.08 27.76 -0.55
C THR A 2 -13.15 26.89 -1.21
N SER A 3 -13.60 27.28 -2.40
CA SER A 3 -14.50 26.46 -3.24
C SER A 3 -13.78 25.15 -3.53
N THR A 4 -14.15 24.08 -2.83
CA THR A 4 -13.71 22.74 -3.18
C THR A 4 -14.44 22.35 -4.45
N THR A 5 -13.75 22.44 -5.59
CA THR A 5 -14.25 21.88 -6.85
C THR A 5 -14.29 20.36 -6.71
N THR A 6 -15.45 19.77 -6.94
CA THR A 6 -15.62 18.31 -6.98
C THR A 6 -14.66 17.66 -7.97
N PHE A 7 -14.01 16.56 -7.57
CA PHE A 7 -13.13 15.79 -8.43
C PHE A 7 -13.93 15.21 -9.61
N LYS A 8 -13.51 15.49 -10.83
CA LYS A 8 -14.22 15.14 -12.07
C LYS A 8 -13.26 14.93 -13.24
N ALA A 9 -13.77 14.30 -14.30
CA ALA A 9 -13.04 14.20 -15.57
C ALA A 9 -12.74 15.60 -16.13
N THR A 10 -11.55 15.75 -16.71
CA THR A 10 -11.04 16.97 -17.36
C THR A 10 -11.12 16.90 -18.87
N CYS A 11 -11.31 15.71 -19.45
CA CYS A 11 -11.49 15.45 -20.86
C CYS A 11 -12.44 14.26 -21.06
N THR A 12 -12.84 13.99 -22.30
CA THR A 12 -13.52 12.73 -22.66
C THR A 12 -12.51 11.60 -22.79
N PRO A 13 -12.92 10.32 -22.62
CA PRO A 13 -12.05 9.18 -22.85
C PRO A 13 -11.46 9.15 -24.27
N GLU A 14 -12.22 9.51 -25.28
CA GLU A 14 -11.81 9.52 -26.69
C GLU A 14 -10.66 10.50 -26.95
N GLU A 15 -10.61 11.63 -26.25
CA GLU A 15 -9.53 12.62 -26.38
C GLU A 15 -8.17 12.07 -25.90
N VAL A 16 -8.18 10.99 -25.13
CA VAL A 16 -6.96 10.30 -24.65
C VAL A 16 -6.86 8.87 -25.15
N GLY A 17 -7.58 8.54 -26.24
CA GLY A 17 -7.51 7.24 -26.91
C GLY A 17 -8.14 6.08 -26.14
N LEU A 18 -9.18 6.35 -25.34
CA LEU A 18 -9.97 5.36 -24.63
C LEU A 18 -11.43 5.41 -25.07
N SER A 19 -12.15 4.31 -24.93
CA SER A 19 -13.58 4.24 -25.24
C SER A 19 -14.44 4.58 -24.03
N THR A 20 -15.30 5.59 -24.14
CA THR A 20 -16.32 5.88 -23.11
C THR A 20 -17.22 4.67 -22.85
N ILE A 21 -17.60 3.93 -23.88
CA ILE A 21 -18.43 2.72 -23.73
C ILE A 21 -17.67 1.67 -22.94
N GLY A 22 -16.41 1.39 -23.28
CA GLY A 22 -15.60 0.39 -22.60
C GLY A 22 -15.33 0.75 -21.14
N LEU A 23 -15.07 2.03 -20.82
CA LEU A 23 -14.88 2.47 -19.43
C LEU A 23 -16.18 2.41 -18.61
N LYS A 24 -17.33 2.70 -19.22
CA LYS A 24 -18.63 2.50 -18.55
C LYS A 24 -18.91 1.03 -18.30
N GLU A 25 -18.64 0.14 -19.26
CA GLU A 25 -18.75 -1.30 -19.06
C GLU A 25 -17.87 -1.79 -17.89
N ALA A 26 -16.62 -1.32 -17.82
CA ALA A 26 -15.73 -1.63 -16.71
C ALA A 26 -16.27 -1.14 -15.36
N PHE A 27 -16.86 0.05 -15.32
CA PHE A 27 -17.47 0.62 -14.12
C PHE A 27 -18.75 -0.12 -13.71
N GLU A 28 -19.65 -0.42 -14.65
CA GLU A 28 -20.86 -1.22 -14.40
C GLU A 28 -20.48 -2.60 -13.85
N LYS A 29 -19.44 -3.21 -14.42
CA LYS A 29 -18.90 -4.48 -13.91
C LYS A 29 -18.34 -4.33 -12.50
N ALA A 30 -17.70 -3.21 -12.15
CA ALA A 30 -17.22 -2.94 -10.80
C ALA A 30 -18.39 -2.82 -9.79
N MET A 31 -19.52 -2.26 -10.20
CA MET A 31 -20.75 -2.21 -9.37
C MET A 31 -21.32 -3.61 -9.10
N GLU A 32 -21.11 -4.55 -10.01
CA GLU A 32 -21.57 -5.95 -9.90
C GLU A 32 -20.63 -6.86 -9.13
N LEU A 33 -19.42 -6.40 -8.78
CA LEU A 33 -18.44 -7.22 -8.06
C LEU A 33 -19.04 -7.77 -6.77
N LYS A 34 -18.88 -9.07 -6.59
CA LYS A 34 -19.38 -9.79 -5.43
C LYS A 34 -18.25 -10.52 -4.72
N HIS A 35 -18.37 -10.60 -3.42
CA HIS A 35 -17.52 -11.42 -2.60
C HIS A 35 -17.60 -12.89 -3.06
N VAL A 36 -16.47 -13.48 -3.46
CA VAL A 36 -16.42 -14.79 -4.14
C VAL A 36 -17.01 -15.96 -3.36
N LEU A 37 -17.13 -15.87 -2.03
CA LEU A 37 -17.70 -16.93 -1.20
C LEU A 37 -19.15 -16.63 -0.77
N SER A 38 -19.43 -15.40 -0.32
CA SER A 38 -20.75 -15.05 0.23
C SER A 38 -21.71 -14.48 -0.79
N GLY A 39 -21.23 -14.08 -1.99
CA GLY A 39 -22.03 -13.40 -2.98
C GLY A 39 -22.40 -11.94 -2.59
N GLN A 40 -21.88 -11.43 -1.49
CA GLN A 40 -22.18 -10.08 -1.01
C GLN A 40 -21.59 -9.03 -1.96
N PRO A 41 -22.36 -8.05 -2.44
CA PRO A 41 -21.84 -6.98 -3.30
C PRO A 41 -20.99 -5.99 -2.50
N LEU A 42 -20.19 -5.20 -3.23
CA LEU A 42 -19.56 -4.01 -2.66
C LEU A 42 -20.64 -3.03 -2.16
N SER A 43 -20.39 -2.39 -1.01
CA SER A 43 -21.29 -1.38 -0.46
C SER A 43 -21.28 -0.08 -1.26
N GLY A 44 -20.15 0.21 -1.91
CA GLY A 44 -19.93 1.35 -2.76
C GLY A 44 -18.48 1.47 -3.20
N GLY A 45 -18.23 2.36 -4.13
CA GLY A 45 -16.89 2.63 -4.62
C GLY A 45 -16.83 3.84 -5.54
N THR A 46 -15.59 4.30 -5.76
CA THR A 46 -15.24 5.33 -6.73
C THR A 46 -14.16 4.79 -7.64
N MET A 47 -14.36 4.86 -8.94
CA MET A 47 -13.36 4.53 -9.95
C MET A 47 -12.95 5.79 -10.70
N PHE A 48 -11.66 5.94 -10.96
CA PHE A 48 -11.19 6.90 -11.95
C PHE A 48 -10.11 6.29 -12.84
N VAL A 49 -10.07 6.77 -14.07
CA VAL A 49 -9.04 6.47 -15.05
C VAL A 49 -8.47 7.79 -15.56
N ALA A 50 -7.16 7.86 -15.64
CA ALA A 50 -6.48 8.99 -16.26
C ALA A 50 -5.42 8.48 -17.23
N ARG A 51 -5.25 9.20 -18.33
CA ARG A 51 -4.24 8.91 -19.36
C ARG A 51 -3.71 10.22 -19.93
N HIS A 52 -2.43 10.26 -20.28
CA HIS A 52 -1.78 11.44 -20.85
C HIS A 52 -1.95 12.70 -19.97
N GLY A 53 -1.81 12.53 -18.66
CA GLY A 53 -1.90 13.63 -17.71
C GLY A 53 -3.30 14.18 -17.48
N GLN A 54 -4.35 13.52 -18.00
CA GLN A 54 -5.74 13.97 -17.91
C GLN A 54 -6.63 12.89 -17.29
N VAL A 55 -7.48 13.28 -16.36
CA VAL A 55 -8.52 12.42 -15.83
C VAL A 55 -9.65 12.35 -16.87
N CYS A 56 -9.86 11.17 -17.45
CA CYS A 56 -10.85 10.98 -18.52
C CYS A 56 -12.13 10.26 -18.06
N PHE A 57 -12.08 9.61 -16.89
CA PHE A 57 -13.23 8.94 -16.31
C PHE A 57 -13.21 9.06 -14.79
N VAL A 58 -14.33 9.47 -14.20
CA VAL A 58 -14.57 9.43 -12.75
C VAL A 58 -16.03 9.12 -12.53
N ASP A 59 -16.33 8.09 -11.76
CA ASP A 59 -17.70 7.83 -11.31
C ASP A 59 -17.72 7.12 -9.96
N SER A 60 -18.86 7.18 -9.26
CA SER A 60 -19.06 6.62 -7.93
C SER A 60 -20.42 5.95 -7.81
N PHE A 61 -20.49 4.90 -6.99
CA PHE A 61 -21.73 4.18 -6.71
C PHE A 61 -21.84 3.80 -5.24
N GLY A 62 -23.05 3.48 -4.80
CA GLY A 62 -23.32 2.96 -3.46
C GLY A 62 -23.25 3.99 -2.35
N MET A 63 -22.91 3.52 -1.15
CA MET A 63 -23.04 4.29 0.09
C MET A 63 -21.72 4.45 0.81
N LYS A 64 -21.49 5.62 1.43
CA LYS A 64 -20.35 5.85 2.32
C LYS A 64 -20.48 5.06 3.63
N ASP A 65 -21.71 4.92 4.11
CA ASP A 65 -22.06 4.22 5.33
C ASP A 65 -23.34 3.43 5.12
N VAL A 66 -23.28 2.11 5.24
CA VAL A 66 -24.45 1.23 5.05
C VAL A 66 -25.46 1.37 6.17
N SER A 67 -25.08 1.91 7.32
CA SER A 67 -26.02 2.23 8.41
C SER A 67 -26.85 3.49 8.12
N GLN A 68 -26.41 4.30 7.14
CA GLN A 68 -27.03 5.54 6.69
C GLN A 68 -27.16 5.54 5.16
N PRO A 69 -28.14 4.80 4.60
CA PRO A 69 -28.22 4.56 3.14
C PRO A 69 -28.41 5.80 2.28
N GLU A 70 -28.80 6.92 2.87
CA GLU A 70 -28.90 8.23 2.22
C GLU A 70 -27.52 8.86 1.95
N THR A 71 -26.47 8.43 2.65
CA THR A 71 -25.12 8.96 2.50
C THR A 71 -24.42 8.35 1.28
N LYS A 72 -24.59 8.96 0.12
CA LYS A 72 -24.04 8.44 -1.14
C LYS A 72 -22.53 8.60 -1.21
N MET A 73 -21.87 7.59 -1.82
CA MET A 73 -20.49 7.70 -2.28
C MET A 73 -20.38 8.78 -3.36
N THR A 74 -19.31 9.54 -3.34
CA THR A 74 -19.02 10.59 -4.33
C THR A 74 -17.54 10.61 -4.68
N PRO A 75 -17.12 11.24 -5.78
CA PRO A 75 -15.70 11.39 -6.12
C PRO A 75 -14.85 12.10 -5.06
N ASP A 76 -15.48 12.87 -4.16
CA ASP A 76 -14.81 13.60 -3.07
C ASP A 76 -14.83 12.83 -1.73
N THR A 77 -15.26 11.57 -1.76
CA THR A 77 -15.28 10.71 -0.57
C THR A 77 -13.85 10.41 -0.10
N LEU A 78 -13.63 10.48 1.21
CA LEU A 78 -12.39 10.04 1.85
C LEU A 78 -12.44 8.54 2.18
N PHE A 79 -11.34 7.86 1.92
CA PHE A 79 -11.21 6.43 2.15
C PHE A 79 -10.03 6.13 3.06
N ASN A 80 -10.19 5.14 3.93
CA ASN A 80 -9.04 4.49 4.54
C ASN A 80 -8.33 3.68 3.46
N ILE A 81 -7.12 4.09 3.10
CA ILE A 81 -6.36 3.45 2.02
C ILE A 81 -5.54 2.25 2.46
N ALA A 82 -5.56 1.96 3.76
CA ALA A 82 -4.91 0.79 4.36
C ALA A 82 -3.49 0.57 3.82
N SER A 83 -3.22 -0.59 3.22
CA SER A 83 -1.88 -0.97 2.73
C SER A 83 -1.35 -0.13 1.55
N MET A 84 -2.16 0.69 0.89
CA MET A 84 -1.64 1.67 -0.05
C MET A 84 -0.74 2.72 0.65
N THR A 85 -0.84 2.88 1.97
CA THR A 85 0.11 3.63 2.81
C THR A 85 1.56 3.18 2.58
N LYS A 86 1.80 1.90 2.32
CA LYS A 86 3.14 1.34 2.08
C LYS A 86 3.85 2.02 0.92
N THR A 87 3.12 2.36 -0.13
CA THR A 87 3.67 3.12 -1.27
C THR A 87 4.19 4.48 -0.85
N ILE A 88 3.44 5.20 0.00
CA ILE A 88 3.87 6.50 0.54
C ILE A 88 5.13 6.34 1.40
N THR A 89 5.16 5.31 2.25
CA THR A 89 6.34 5.01 3.09
C THR A 89 7.56 4.65 2.24
N SER A 90 7.37 3.86 1.18
CA SER A 90 8.44 3.53 0.23
C SER A 90 8.97 4.77 -0.48
N ILE A 91 8.10 5.67 -0.93
CA ILE A 91 8.51 6.96 -1.48
C ILE A 91 9.30 7.76 -0.44
N GLY A 92 8.88 7.77 0.83
CA GLY A 92 9.61 8.41 1.93
C GLY A 92 11.03 7.88 2.10
N ILE A 93 11.23 6.56 2.06
CA ILE A 93 12.55 5.93 2.08
C ILE A 93 13.37 6.31 0.84
N MET A 94 12.76 6.31 -0.34
CA MET A 94 13.46 6.68 -1.58
C MET A 94 13.89 8.16 -1.59
N LEU A 95 13.13 9.05 -0.94
CA LEU A 95 13.55 10.44 -0.74
C LEU A 95 14.76 10.55 0.20
N LEU A 96 14.81 9.75 1.28
CA LEU A 96 16.00 9.67 2.14
C LEU A 96 17.21 9.05 1.40
N TYR A 97 16.98 8.07 0.54
CA TYR A 97 18.00 7.51 -0.35
C TYR A 97 18.54 8.56 -1.33
N GLN A 98 17.66 9.32 -1.98
CA GLN A 98 18.02 10.43 -2.86
C GLN A 98 18.87 11.50 -2.13
N ASP A 99 18.51 11.80 -0.89
CA ASP A 99 19.24 12.74 -0.02
C ASP A 99 20.55 12.16 0.53
N LYS A 100 20.87 10.89 0.20
CA LYS A 100 22.08 10.15 0.65
C LYS A 100 22.17 9.96 2.18
N LEU A 101 21.01 9.89 2.85
CA LEU A 101 20.92 9.68 4.29
C LEU A 101 20.87 8.20 4.67
N LEU A 102 20.59 7.34 3.70
CA LEU A 102 20.66 5.88 3.79
C LEU A 102 20.99 5.28 2.43
N ASN A 103 21.41 4.00 2.43
CA ASN A 103 21.49 3.16 1.23
C ASN A 103 20.50 2.00 1.36
N LEU A 104 19.98 1.52 0.23
CA LEU A 104 19.01 0.41 0.21
C LEU A 104 19.58 -0.89 0.80
N ASP A 105 20.88 -1.10 0.70
CA ASP A 105 21.58 -2.28 1.21
C ASP A 105 22.24 -2.06 2.58
N ASP A 106 21.93 -0.94 3.23
CA ASP A 106 22.33 -0.72 4.62
C ASP A 106 21.64 -1.71 5.56
N ASP A 107 22.44 -2.26 6.48
CA ASP A 107 21.96 -3.02 7.62
C ASP A 107 21.04 -2.15 8.50
N VAL A 108 19.85 -2.61 8.77
CA VAL A 108 18.87 -1.94 9.64
C VAL A 108 19.44 -1.72 11.05
N ALA A 109 20.38 -2.56 11.48
CA ALA A 109 21.07 -2.41 12.76
C ALA A 109 21.87 -1.09 12.87
N LYS A 110 22.26 -0.46 11.76
CA LYS A 110 22.86 0.88 11.78
C LYS A 110 21.94 1.93 12.38
N THR A 111 20.64 1.79 12.13
CA THR A 111 19.61 2.69 12.66
C THR A 111 19.07 2.21 14.00
N PHE A 112 18.86 0.90 14.13
CA PHE A 112 18.30 0.26 15.32
C PHE A 112 19.18 -0.94 15.74
N PRO A 113 20.12 -0.75 16.70
CA PRO A 113 21.06 -1.79 17.11
C PRO A 113 20.40 -3.09 17.62
N CYS A 114 19.17 -3.04 18.13
CA CYS A 114 18.42 -4.24 18.52
C CYS A 114 18.14 -5.18 17.33
N MET A 115 18.15 -4.67 16.07
CA MET A 115 17.94 -5.43 14.84
C MET A 115 19.21 -6.11 14.31
N ALA A 116 20.33 -6.07 15.06
CA ALA A 116 21.55 -6.79 14.68
C ALA A 116 21.25 -8.29 14.54
N LYS A 117 21.79 -8.93 13.49
CA LYS A 117 21.50 -10.33 13.16
C LYS A 117 21.75 -11.30 14.32
N GLU A 118 22.68 -10.97 15.20
CA GLU A 118 23.03 -11.75 16.40
C GLU A 118 21.87 -11.80 17.42
N ASN A 119 20.95 -10.84 17.37
CA ASN A 119 19.77 -10.78 18.21
C ASN A 119 18.56 -11.48 17.59
N LEU A 120 18.62 -11.83 16.29
CA LEU A 120 17.50 -12.35 15.54
C LEU A 120 17.54 -13.88 15.45
N LYS A 121 16.36 -14.48 15.36
CA LYS A 121 16.19 -15.93 15.19
C LYS A 121 15.31 -16.21 13.99
N VAL A 122 15.60 -17.31 13.32
CA VAL A 122 14.82 -17.82 12.18
C VAL A 122 14.15 -19.12 12.60
N GLY A 123 12.86 -19.25 12.34
CA GLY A 123 12.06 -20.45 12.66
C GLY A 123 12.31 -21.57 11.65
N LYS A 124 12.29 -22.81 12.15
CA LYS A 124 12.34 -24.05 11.35
C LYS A 124 10.99 -24.76 11.33
N ILE A 125 10.79 -25.62 10.36
CA ILE A 125 9.57 -26.41 10.19
C ILE A 125 9.30 -27.33 11.40
N ASP A 126 10.35 -27.80 12.07
CA ASP A 126 10.28 -28.65 13.26
C ASP A 126 9.93 -27.88 14.56
N GLY A 127 9.73 -26.57 14.46
CA GLY A 127 9.40 -25.70 15.60
C GLY A 127 10.60 -25.19 16.38
N THR A 128 11.81 -25.59 16.01
CA THR A 128 13.05 -25.02 16.56
C THR A 128 13.42 -23.70 15.90
N THR A 129 14.44 -23.06 16.39
CA THR A 129 15.00 -21.83 15.78
C THR A 129 16.47 -22.01 15.48
N GLU A 130 16.97 -21.24 14.51
CA GLU A 130 18.37 -21.10 14.18
C GLU A 130 18.79 -19.63 14.23
N PRO A 131 20.10 -19.32 14.35
CA PRO A 131 20.61 -17.97 14.23
C PRO A 131 20.27 -17.33 12.88
N CYS A 132 20.08 -16.02 12.87
CA CYS A 132 20.01 -15.26 11.63
C CYS A 132 21.43 -15.13 11.05
N GLU A 133 21.64 -15.61 9.81
CA GLU A 133 22.98 -15.69 9.22
C GLU A 133 23.41 -14.37 8.56
N ARG A 134 22.46 -13.55 8.11
CA ARG A 134 22.75 -12.30 7.41
C ARG A 134 21.88 -11.15 7.88
N PRO A 135 22.35 -9.89 7.74
CA PRO A 135 21.61 -8.73 8.21
C PRO A 135 20.31 -8.53 7.42
N ILE A 136 19.33 -7.91 8.06
CA ILE A 136 18.17 -7.34 7.39
C ILE A 136 18.59 -5.99 6.82
N THR A 137 18.36 -5.78 5.51
CA THR A 137 18.62 -4.51 4.84
C THR A 137 17.34 -3.70 4.64
N ILE A 138 17.49 -2.40 4.33
CA ILE A 138 16.36 -1.53 3.93
C ILE A 138 15.62 -2.16 2.73
N ARG A 139 16.36 -2.66 1.72
CA ARG A 139 15.81 -3.36 0.56
C ARG A 139 14.96 -4.56 0.97
N HIS A 140 15.42 -5.38 1.90
CA HIS A 140 14.66 -6.53 2.39
C HIS A 140 13.32 -6.12 3.02
N LEU A 141 13.27 -4.99 3.73
CA LEU A 141 12.02 -4.46 4.29
C LEU A 141 11.06 -3.97 3.19
N MET A 142 11.58 -3.26 2.19
CA MET A 142 10.79 -2.71 1.07
C MET A 142 10.21 -3.81 0.18
N THR A 143 10.96 -4.90 -0.01
CA THR A 143 10.58 -6.02 -0.89
C THR A 143 9.89 -7.17 -0.16
N HIS A 144 9.58 -7.04 1.12
CA HIS A 144 8.99 -8.09 1.95
C HIS A 144 9.82 -9.39 1.98
N THR A 145 11.14 -9.30 1.84
CA THR A 145 12.07 -10.43 1.90
C THR A 145 12.85 -10.51 3.20
N ALA A 146 12.50 -9.71 4.21
CA ALA A 146 13.17 -9.67 5.51
C ALA A 146 12.87 -10.87 6.42
N GLY A 147 11.87 -11.69 6.11
CA GLY A 147 11.46 -12.82 6.95
C GLY A 147 10.33 -12.53 7.92
N PHE A 148 9.81 -11.30 7.98
CA PHE A 148 8.59 -10.98 8.74
C PHE A 148 7.34 -11.52 8.07
N SER A 149 6.23 -11.63 8.82
CA SER A 149 4.97 -12.17 8.33
C SER A 149 3.77 -11.58 9.09
N TYR A 150 2.64 -11.44 8.41
CA TYR A 150 1.33 -11.32 9.04
C TYR A 150 0.82 -12.72 9.37
N GLY A 151 1.07 -13.22 10.58
CA GLY A 151 0.86 -14.62 10.97
C GLY A 151 -0.51 -15.22 10.63
N MET A 152 -1.61 -14.44 10.72
CA MET A 152 -2.97 -14.89 10.38
C MET A 152 -3.19 -15.17 8.88
N LEU A 153 -2.43 -14.51 8.01
CA LEU A 153 -2.65 -14.58 6.57
C LEU A 153 -2.02 -15.85 5.94
N PHE A 154 -1.27 -16.63 6.71
CA PHE A 154 -0.42 -17.70 6.18
C PHE A 154 -0.54 -19.03 6.94
N GLN A 155 -1.73 -19.41 7.41
CA GLN A 155 -1.96 -20.66 8.16
C GLN A 155 -1.72 -21.96 7.36
N GLY A 156 -1.43 -21.89 6.08
CA GLY A 156 -1.38 -23.02 5.16
C GLY A 156 -0.12 -23.88 5.14
N GLY A 157 0.77 -23.88 6.13
CA GLY A 157 1.99 -24.70 6.03
C GLY A 157 2.71 -25.00 7.33
N LEU A 158 2.36 -24.32 8.41
CA LEU A 158 3.08 -24.40 9.67
C LEU A 158 2.17 -24.92 10.79
N LYS A 159 1.55 -26.10 10.59
CA LYS A 159 0.63 -26.73 11.56
C LYS A 159 1.22 -26.95 12.96
N ASN A 160 2.52 -26.79 13.15
CA ASN A 160 3.19 -27.06 14.42
C ASN A 160 3.86 -25.83 15.05
N HIS A 161 3.65 -24.60 14.52
CA HIS A 161 4.14 -23.42 15.20
C HIS A 161 3.16 -23.01 16.32
N ALA A 162 3.16 -23.75 17.43
CA ALA A 162 2.67 -23.25 18.72
C ALA A 162 3.41 -21.96 19.16
N GLN A 163 4.49 -21.62 18.47
CA GLN A 163 5.23 -20.36 18.56
C GLN A 163 4.62 -19.26 17.70
N THR A 164 3.57 -19.54 16.92
CA THR A 164 2.82 -18.53 16.17
C THR A 164 2.06 -17.55 17.06
N GLU A 165 2.02 -17.73 18.37
CA GLU A 165 1.58 -16.66 19.27
C GLU A 165 2.52 -15.44 19.22
N ALA A 166 3.81 -15.63 18.90
CA ALA A 166 4.72 -14.54 18.58
C ALA A 166 4.44 -13.91 17.21
N PHE A 167 3.76 -14.62 16.32
CA PHE A 167 3.25 -14.14 15.04
C PHE A 167 1.80 -13.67 15.11
N SER A 168 1.25 -13.55 16.32
CA SER A 168 -0.07 -12.97 16.50
C SER A 168 -0.06 -11.59 15.84
N PHE A 169 -1.14 -11.29 15.15
CA PHE A 169 -1.44 -10.03 14.47
C PHE A 169 -1.42 -8.88 15.49
N LYS A 170 -0.24 -8.58 16.00
CA LYS A 170 -0.03 -7.39 16.81
C LYS A 170 0.12 -6.23 15.84
N PHE A 171 -0.94 -5.48 15.61
CA PHE A 171 -0.84 -4.17 14.95
C PHE A 171 0.04 -3.20 15.73
N GLY A 172 0.48 -3.56 16.90
CA GLY A 172 1.26 -2.77 17.82
C GLY A 172 2.78 -2.90 17.69
N TYR A 173 3.33 -3.12 16.50
CA TYR A 173 4.76 -2.97 16.26
C TYR A 173 5.12 -1.49 16.17
N ASN A 174 5.10 -0.80 17.32
CA ASN A 174 5.31 0.64 17.38
C ASN A 174 6.75 1.04 17.70
N LYS A 175 7.64 0.06 17.93
CA LYS A 175 9.05 0.27 18.24
C LYS A 175 9.92 -0.87 17.67
N PRO A 176 11.21 -0.60 17.41
CA PRO A 176 12.11 -1.58 16.76
C PRO A 176 12.27 -2.89 17.56
N GLU A 177 12.16 -2.84 18.89
CA GLU A 177 12.27 -4.01 19.76
C GLU A 177 11.14 -5.01 19.54
N ASP A 178 9.95 -4.55 19.10
CA ASP A 178 8.84 -5.46 18.77
C ASP A 178 9.21 -6.34 17.58
N PHE A 179 9.93 -5.78 16.61
CA PHE A 179 10.45 -6.52 15.45
C PHE A 179 11.61 -7.44 15.82
N ALA A 180 12.55 -6.94 16.65
CA ALA A 180 13.71 -7.72 17.09
C ALA A 180 13.31 -8.96 17.89
N ASN A 181 12.23 -8.90 18.64
CA ASN A 181 11.69 -10.03 19.41
C ASN A 181 10.86 -11.02 18.57
N THR A 182 10.70 -10.77 17.27
CA THR A 182 9.94 -11.64 16.37
C THR A 182 10.85 -12.69 15.74
N THR A 183 10.43 -13.96 15.79
CA THR A 183 11.10 -15.02 15.02
C THR A 183 10.82 -14.84 13.52
N LEU A 184 11.86 -14.72 12.71
CA LEU A 184 11.75 -14.62 11.27
C LEU A 184 11.27 -15.96 10.68
N ALA A 185 10.49 -15.91 9.62
CA ALA A 185 9.98 -17.10 8.95
C ALA A 185 11.01 -17.79 8.03
N PHE A 186 12.04 -17.05 7.61
CA PHE A 186 13.14 -17.51 6.75
C PHE A 186 14.31 -16.56 6.84
N GLN A 187 15.48 -16.98 6.35
CA GLN A 187 16.69 -16.14 6.30
C GLN A 187 16.45 -14.91 5.41
N PRO A 188 16.81 -13.70 5.85
CA PRO A 188 16.60 -12.47 5.07
C PRO A 188 17.08 -12.59 3.63
N GLY A 189 16.27 -12.16 2.67
CA GLY A 189 16.59 -12.19 1.22
C GLY A 189 16.41 -13.54 0.53
N THR A 190 15.90 -14.59 1.20
CA THR A 190 15.77 -15.92 0.58
C THR A 190 14.37 -16.24 0.06
N GLN A 191 13.35 -15.58 0.58
CA GLN A 191 11.98 -15.79 0.20
C GLN A 191 11.21 -14.47 0.27
N PHE A 192 10.04 -14.43 -0.35
CA PHE A 192 9.09 -13.34 -0.23
C PHE A 192 7.97 -13.73 0.75
N ARG A 193 7.60 -12.80 1.65
CA ARG A 193 6.40 -12.92 2.45
C ARG A 193 5.87 -11.54 2.85
N TYR A 194 4.68 -11.23 2.38
CA TYR A 194 4.02 -9.99 2.73
C TYR A 194 3.88 -9.80 4.24
N SER A 195 4.19 -8.60 4.74
CA SER A 195 4.30 -8.37 6.18
C SER A 195 4.16 -6.90 6.57
N GLN A 196 4.17 -6.66 7.88
CA GLN A 196 4.27 -5.33 8.48
C GLN A 196 5.69 -4.72 8.42
N ALA A 197 6.63 -5.31 7.71
CA ALA A 197 8.00 -4.80 7.58
C ALA A 197 8.08 -3.30 7.24
N THR A 198 7.13 -2.81 6.45
CA THR A 198 7.04 -1.40 6.07
C THR A 198 6.77 -0.47 7.26
N ASN A 199 6.25 -0.99 8.39
CA ASN A 199 6.16 -0.18 9.60
C ASN A 199 7.53 0.14 10.18
N LEU A 200 8.48 -0.81 10.14
CA LEU A 200 9.87 -0.55 10.53
C LEU A 200 10.52 0.51 9.62
N LEU A 201 10.16 0.57 8.33
CA LEU A 201 10.57 1.67 7.44
C LEU A 201 10.02 3.02 7.90
N GLY A 202 8.78 3.08 8.37
CA GLY A 202 8.21 4.29 8.98
C GLY A 202 9.03 4.76 10.19
N LEU A 203 9.38 3.84 11.10
CA LEU A 203 10.24 4.13 12.25
C LEU A 203 11.66 4.59 11.82
N ILE A 204 12.21 4.04 10.73
CA ILE A 204 13.48 4.47 10.15
C ILE A 204 13.38 5.91 9.63
N ILE A 205 12.27 6.26 8.94
CA ILE A 205 12.02 7.63 8.48
C ILE A 205 12.01 8.59 9.68
N GLU A 206 11.27 8.27 10.74
CA GLU A 206 11.22 9.12 11.94
C GLU A 206 12.60 9.25 12.62
N LYS A 207 13.33 8.15 12.73
CA LYS A 207 14.67 8.14 13.36
C LYS A 207 15.69 8.97 12.62
N ILE A 208 15.70 8.88 11.28
CA ILE A 208 16.65 9.62 10.43
C ILE A 208 16.24 11.09 10.31
N SER A 209 14.95 11.37 10.13
CA SER A 209 14.44 12.72 9.92
C SER A 209 14.29 13.53 11.22
N GLY A 210 14.14 12.85 12.38
CA GLY A 210 13.91 13.48 13.67
C GLY A 210 12.51 14.09 13.85
N ILE A 211 11.57 13.79 12.96
CA ILE A 211 10.18 14.28 13.00
C ILE A 211 9.21 13.10 12.87
N SER A 212 7.93 13.31 13.23
CA SER A 212 6.92 12.25 13.10
C SER A 212 6.67 11.88 11.63
N LEU A 213 6.18 10.67 11.41
CA LEU A 213 5.91 10.13 10.07
C LEU A 213 4.89 11.00 9.31
N GLU A 214 3.81 11.44 10.00
CA GLU A 214 2.84 12.39 9.44
C GLU A 214 3.53 13.68 8.98
N THR A 215 4.36 14.28 9.86
CA THR A 215 5.06 15.53 9.55
C THR A 215 6.01 15.36 8.36
N PHE A 216 6.70 14.23 8.29
CA PHE A 216 7.59 13.92 7.16
C PHE A 216 6.79 13.79 5.86
N PHE A 217 5.70 13.01 5.85
CA PHE A 217 4.87 12.84 4.66
C PHE A 217 4.24 14.17 4.21
N GLN A 218 3.73 14.96 5.14
CA GLN A 218 3.18 16.28 4.83
C GLN A 218 4.22 17.17 4.13
N LYS A 219 5.42 17.29 4.69
CA LYS A 219 6.45 18.20 4.17
C LYS A 219 7.10 17.71 2.88
N ARG A 220 7.34 16.42 2.75
CA ARG A 220 8.15 15.85 1.67
C ARG A 220 7.33 15.30 0.51
N ILE A 221 6.05 14.97 0.74
CA ILE A 221 5.20 14.31 -0.26
C ILE A 221 3.91 15.09 -0.46
N PHE A 222 3.09 15.26 0.59
CA PHE A 222 1.73 15.73 0.41
C PHE A 222 1.65 17.20 0.03
N GLN A 223 2.32 18.09 0.76
CA GLN A 223 2.33 19.53 0.44
C GLN A 223 2.94 19.82 -0.94
N PRO A 224 4.12 19.26 -1.30
CA PRO A 224 4.68 19.45 -2.64
C PRO A 224 3.78 18.96 -3.78
N LEU A 225 2.97 17.91 -3.55
CA LEU A 225 2.02 17.40 -4.53
C LEU A 225 0.63 18.05 -4.44
N GLY A 226 0.38 18.88 -3.42
CA GLY A 226 -0.93 19.47 -3.18
C GLY A 226 -1.98 18.47 -2.68
N MET A 227 -1.57 17.38 -2.02
CA MET A 227 -2.44 16.35 -1.43
C MET A 227 -2.94 16.84 -0.06
N ILE A 228 -3.96 17.67 -0.04
CA ILE A 228 -4.41 18.41 1.15
C ILE A 228 -5.39 17.62 2.03
N GLU A 229 -5.92 16.51 1.54
CA GLU A 229 -6.88 15.65 2.22
C GLU A 229 -6.27 14.33 2.69
N THR A 230 -4.98 14.10 2.40
CA THR A 230 -4.27 12.85 2.77
C THR A 230 -3.55 13.03 4.11
N SER A 231 -3.90 12.19 5.09
CA SER A 231 -3.35 12.27 6.45
C SER A 231 -3.72 11.03 7.27
N PHE A 232 -2.99 10.77 8.36
CA PHE A 232 -3.42 9.85 9.42
C PHE A 232 -4.56 10.41 10.28
N ASN A 233 -4.86 11.71 10.18
CA ASN A 233 -5.92 12.36 10.93
C ASN A 233 -6.77 13.25 10.02
N VAL A 234 -7.96 12.78 9.69
CA VAL A 234 -8.95 13.48 8.84
C VAL A 234 -10.22 13.86 9.61
N GLN A 235 -10.15 13.99 10.94
CA GLN A 235 -11.31 14.29 11.80
C GLN A 235 -12.02 15.61 11.41
N SER A 236 -11.29 16.58 10.87
CA SER A 236 -11.88 17.82 10.35
C SER A 236 -12.76 17.60 9.10
N ASN A 237 -12.58 16.48 8.40
CA ASN A 237 -13.28 16.12 7.16
C ASN A 237 -14.13 14.84 7.32
N VAL A 238 -14.48 14.49 8.55
CA VAL A 238 -15.19 13.22 8.85
C VAL A 238 -16.52 13.06 8.09
N SER A 239 -17.17 14.15 7.71
CA SER A 239 -18.39 14.12 6.89
C SER A 239 -18.18 13.58 5.48
N LYS A 240 -16.93 13.59 4.99
CA LYS A 240 -16.56 13.00 3.70
C LYS A 240 -16.12 11.54 3.82
N LEU A 241 -15.85 11.06 5.04
CA LEU A 241 -15.26 9.75 5.27
C LEU A 241 -16.25 8.63 4.92
N SER A 242 -15.77 7.63 4.21
CA SER A 242 -16.47 6.36 4.07
C SER A 242 -16.23 5.49 5.31
N ILE A 243 -17.27 4.83 5.77
CA ILE A 243 -17.22 3.91 6.91
C ILE A 243 -16.97 2.51 6.37
N GLU A 244 -15.93 1.88 6.89
CA GLU A 244 -15.50 0.57 6.43
C GLU A 244 -16.56 -0.51 6.68
N GLN A 245 -16.75 -1.37 5.68
CA GLN A 245 -17.68 -2.49 5.71
C GLN A 245 -16.91 -3.81 5.68
N TYR A 246 -17.48 -4.83 6.29
CA TYR A 246 -16.88 -6.15 6.38
C TYR A 246 -17.80 -7.20 5.82
N GLY A 247 -17.24 -8.05 4.96
CA GLY A 247 -17.92 -9.26 4.52
C GLY A 247 -18.17 -10.22 5.69
N THR A 248 -19.16 -11.06 5.58
CA THR A 248 -19.38 -12.18 6.49
C THR A 248 -18.28 -13.22 6.30
N ASN A 249 -17.82 -13.84 7.39
CA ASN A 249 -16.96 -15.02 7.29
C ASN A 249 -17.79 -16.24 6.82
N GLU A 250 -17.09 -17.34 6.52
CA GLU A 250 -17.71 -18.61 6.08
C GLU A 250 -18.69 -19.23 7.10
N ARG A 251 -18.69 -18.73 8.36
CA ARG A 251 -19.54 -19.20 9.46
C ARG A 251 -20.71 -18.25 9.77
N SER A 252 -21.05 -17.36 8.87
CA SER A 252 -22.18 -16.40 9.05
C SER A 252 -22.00 -15.42 10.22
N GLU A 253 -20.88 -15.38 10.87
CA GLU A 253 -20.60 -14.38 11.91
C GLU A 253 -20.10 -13.09 11.25
N LYS A 254 -20.71 -11.97 11.58
CA LYS A 254 -20.23 -10.64 11.17
C LYS A 254 -18.90 -10.38 11.87
N VAL A 255 -17.78 -10.71 11.23
CA VAL A 255 -16.46 -10.34 11.75
C VAL A 255 -16.23 -8.88 11.43
N ASN A 256 -16.27 -8.07 12.43
CA ASN A 256 -15.83 -6.69 12.35
C ASN A 256 -14.31 -6.67 12.44
N VAL A 257 -13.63 -6.70 11.27
CA VAL A 257 -12.17 -6.79 11.20
C VAL A 257 -11.50 -5.58 11.86
N ILE A 258 -12.06 -4.36 11.77
CA ILE A 258 -11.55 -3.20 12.52
C ILE A 258 -11.75 -3.37 14.02
N LYS A 259 -12.86 -3.95 14.43
CA LYS A 259 -13.04 -4.27 15.84
C LYS A 259 -11.90 -5.15 16.33
N VAL A 260 -11.54 -6.15 15.55
CA VAL A 260 -10.36 -6.99 15.79
C VAL A 260 -9.07 -6.16 15.73
N PHE A 261 -8.91 -5.28 14.75
CA PHE A 261 -7.72 -4.44 14.61
C PHE A 261 -7.55 -3.46 15.78
N HIS A 262 -8.59 -2.76 16.20
CA HIS A 262 -8.51 -1.82 17.32
C HIS A 262 -8.38 -2.50 18.70
N GLU A 263 -8.87 -3.72 18.88
CA GLU A 263 -8.69 -4.47 20.13
C GLU A 263 -7.28 -4.99 20.30
N ILE A 264 -6.68 -5.44 19.21
CA ILE A 264 -5.28 -5.88 19.20
C ILE A 264 -4.35 -4.71 19.50
N GLU A 265 -4.62 -3.52 18.97
CA GLU A 265 -3.84 -2.30 19.25
C GLU A 265 -3.91 -1.88 20.73
N ARG A 266 -4.98 -2.19 21.44
CA ARG A 266 -5.14 -1.85 22.87
C ARG A 266 -4.66 -2.93 23.82
N GLY A 267 -4.20 -4.08 23.32
CA GLY A 267 -3.73 -5.20 24.16
C GLY A 267 -4.84 -5.87 24.98
N SER A 268 -6.09 -5.73 24.58
CA SER A 268 -7.24 -6.28 25.28
C SER A 268 -7.49 -7.74 24.91
N PRO A 269 -7.66 -8.67 25.87
CA PRO A 269 -7.90 -10.08 25.58
C PRO A 269 -9.35 -10.44 25.23
N ASN A 270 -10.30 -9.50 25.28
CA ASN A 270 -11.73 -9.76 25.10
C ASN A 270 -12.32 -9.06 23.88
N VAL A 271 -12.55 -9.84 22.85
CA VAL A 271 -13.06 -9.40 21.53
C VAL A 271 -14.56 -9.02 21.54
N GLU A 272 -15.31 -9.28 22.61
CA GLU A 272 -16.79 -9.12 22.62
C GLU A 272 -17.30 -7.70 22.94
N SER A 273 -16.48 -6.77 23.39
CA SER A 273 -16.97 -5.50 23.98
C SER A 273 -16.77 -4.22 23.17
N LEU A 274 -16.32 -4.26 21.93
CA LEU A 274 -16.09 -3.03 21.17
C LEU A 274 -17.31 -2.57 20.38
N SER A 275 -17.98 -1.61 20.97
CA SER A 275 -18.90 -0.75 20.26
C SER A 275 -18.14 0.16 19.29
N LEU A 276 -18.48 0.14 17.99
CA LEU A 276 -18.02 1.08 16.95
C LEU A 276 -18.39 2.54 17.24
N THR A 277 -18.98 2.81 18.40
CA THR A 277 -19.58 4.10 18.76
C THR A 277 -18.62 5.07 19.42
N ASN A 278 -17.30 4.83 19.43
CA ASN A 278 -16.38 5.88 19.82
C ASN A 278 -16.10 6.80 18.62
N LEU A 279 -17.12 7.57 18.23
CA LEU A 279 -17.07 8.61 17.17
C LEU A 279 -15.88 9.58 17.36
N SER A 280 -15.34 9.66 18.57
CA SER A 280 -14.19 10.51 18.89
C SER A 280 -12.89 10.10 18.17
N ASN A 281 -12.79 8.85 17.70
CA ASN A 281 -11.62 8.34 16.97
C ASN A 281 -11.91 8.14 15.46
N LEU A 282 -13.12 8.42 15.00
CA LEU A 282 -13.44 8.31 13.58
C LEU A 282 -12.57 9.27 12.77
N GLY A 283 -11.94 8.75 11.72
CA GLY A 283 -11.02 9.52 10.88
C GLY A 283 -9.65 9.79 11.52
N ARG A 284 -9.26 9.02 12.54
CA ARG A 284 -7.92 9.05 13.14
C ARG A 284 -7.32 7.66 13.23
N SER A 285 -6.07 7.54 12.81
CA SER A 285 -5.29 6.32 12.85
C SER A 285 -3.91 6.57 13.45
N PRO A 286 -3.25 5.56 14.04
CA PRO A 286 -1.83 5.64 14.37
C PRO A 286 -0.97 5.91 13.13
N GLU A 287 0.15 6.59 13.31
CA GLU A 287 1.13 6.87 12.26
C GLU A 287 1.96 5.62 11.95
N LEU A 288 1.38 4.67 11.20
CA LEU A 288 1.99 3.40 10.87
C LEU A 288 2.45 3.37 9.40
N GLY A 289 3.72 3.06 9.17
CA GLY A 289 4.28 3.00 7.81
C GLY A 289 3.65 1.94 6.90
N HIS A 290 2.93 0.97 7.46
CA HIS A 290 2.31 -0.11 6.70
C HIS A 290 0.80 0.06 6.46
N GLY A 291 0.18 1.08 7.06
CA GLY A 291 -1.27 1.31 6.99
C GLY A 291 -1.70 2.56 7.75
N GLY A 292 -2.99 2.90 7.67
CA GLY A 292 -3.61 3.94 8.50
C GLY A 292 -3.82 5.29 7.82
N LEU A 293 -3.23 5.59 6.68
CA LEU A 293 -3.55 6.80 5.94
C LEU A 293 -4.99 6.78 5.41
N PHE A 294 -5.60 7.95 5.44
CA PHE A 294 -6.81 8.27 4.69
C PHE A 294 -6.43 9.15 3.49
N SER A 295 -7.16 8.99 2.38
CA SER A 295 -6.96 9.82 1.19
C SER A 295 -8.25 9.95 0.39
N SER A 296 -8.31 10.96 -0.48
CA SER A 296 -9.35 11.11 -1.49
C SER A 296 -8.86 10.65 -2.87
N PRO A 297 -9.77 10.27 -3.80
CA PRO A 297 -9.41 10.00 -5.20
C PRO A 297 -8.65 11.17 -5.85
N SER A 298 -9.04 12.41 -5.55
CA SER A 298 -8.37 13.62 -6.05
C SER A 298 -6.91 13.72 -5.60
N ASP A 299 -6.62 13.45 -4.33
CA ASP A 299 -5.25 13.48 -3.83
C ASP A 299 -4.44 12.31 -4.38
N TRP A 300 -5.05 11.11 -4.45
CA TRP A 300 -4.36 9.95 -5.01
C TRP A 300 -4.02 10.12 -6.49
N TRP A 301 -4.88 10.83 -7.25
CA TRP A 301 -4.56 11.22 -8.63
C TRP A 301 -3.26 12.04 -8.72
N LYS A 302 -3.03 12.98 -7.82
CA LYS A 302 -1.79 13.78 -7.79
C LYS A 302 -0.55 12.91 -7.55
N LEU A 303 -0.68 11.89 -6.68
CA LEU A 303 0.37 10.89 -6.51
C LEU A 303 0.60 10.06 -7.78
N CYS A 304 -0.49 9.56 -8.39
CA CYS A 304 -0.40 8.81 -9.65
C CYS A 304 0.27 9.65 -10.76
N GLN A 305 -0.07 10.93 -10.85
CA GLN A 305 0.55 11.84 -11.81
C GLN A 305 2.05 11.98 -11.55
N MET A 306 2.49 12.11 -10.30
CA MET A 306 3.91 12.12 -9.94
C MET A 306 4.60 10.82 -10.36
N LEU A 307 3.96 9.67 -10.14
CA LEU A 307 4.49 8.37 -10.54
C LEU A 307 4.59 8.23 -12.07
N LEU A 308 3.58 8.66 -12.82
CA LEU A 308 3.61 8.72 -14.29
C LEU A 308 4.68 9.70 -14.80
N ASN A 309 4.89 10.81 -14.11
CA ASN A 309 5.92 11.79 -14.39
C ASN A 309 7.32 11.37 -13.89
N ARG A 310 7.52 10.07 -13.64
CA ARG A 310 8.82 9.50 -13.24
C ARG A 310 9.43 10.17 -12.02
N GLY A 311 8.61 10.47 -11.04
CA GLY A 311 9.00 11.02 -9.74
C GLY A 311 8.91 12.54 -9.63
N TYR A 312 8.84 13.27 -10.76
CA TYR A 312 8.74 14.75 -10.72
C TYR A 312 7.40 15.18 -10.09
N PRO A 313 7.35 16.15 -9.18
CA PRO A 313 8.45 17.09 -8.84
C PRO A 313 9.26 16.73 -7.59
N ILE A 314 8.98 15.63 -6.90
CA ILE A 314 9.59 15.35 -5.59
C ILE A 314 10.79 14.40 -5.63
N MET A 315 10.94 13.66 -6.72
CA MET A 315 11.97 12.65 -6.87
C MET A 315 12.66 12.78 -8.23
N ASP A 316 13.98 12.56 -8.28
CA ASP A 316 14.71 12.50 -9.55
C ASP A 316 14.46 11.17 -10.28
N VAL A 317 14.69 11.18 -11.61
CA VAL A 317 14.45 10.04 -12.49
C VAL A 317 15.30 8.81 -12.12
N SER A 318 16.51 9.01 -11.64
CA SER A 318 17.41 7.90 -11.24
C SER A 318 16.86 7.18 -10.02
N THR A 319 16.45 7.92 -9.01
CA THR A 319 15.81 7.41 -7.80
C THR A 319 14.49 6.72 -8.12
N TYR A 320 13.68 7.33 -8.99
CA TYR A 320 12.43 6.74 -9.46
C TYR A 320 12.67 5.40 -10.18
N SER A 321 13.63 5.34 -11.13
CA SER A 321 13.96 4.11 -11.85
C SER A 321 14.35 2.99 -10.89
N THR A 322 15.22 3.28 -9.91
CA THR A 322 15.60 2.32 -8.86
C THR A 322 14.38 1.83 -8.07
N MET A 323 13.40 2.71 -7.82
CA MET A 323 12.19 2.39 -7.06
C MET A 323 11.26 1.41 -7.80
N VAL A 324 11.09 1.59 -9.11
CA VAL A 324 10.08 0.85 -9.89
C VAL A 324 10.63 -0.37 -10.63
N GLU A 325 11.95 -0.52 -10.71
CA GLU A 325 12.56 -1.73 -11.26
C GLU A 325 12.19 -2.98 -10.46
N PRO A 326 11.96 -4.14 -11.12
CA PRO A 326 11.75 -5.41 -10.43
C PRO A 326 12.91 -5.75 -9.50
N ASN A 327 12.63 -6.04 -8.24
CA ASN A 327 13.63 -6.39 -7.22
C ASN A 327 13.55 -7.86 -6.76
N THR A 328 12.52 -8.60 -7.19
CA THR A 328 12.30 -10.00 -6.80
C THR A 328 11.92 -10.90 -7.98
N PRO A 329 12.52 -10.77 -9.20
CA PRO A 329 12.10 -11.63 -10.32
C PRO A 329 12.29 -13.11 -10.04
N GLU A 330 13.37 -13.49 -9.36
CA GLU A 330 13.71 -14.88 -9.05
C GLU A 330 12.78 -15.54 -8.01
N LEU A 331 12.17 -14.77 -7.13
CA LEU A 331 11.27 -15.29 -6.10
C LEU A 331 9.95 -15.80 -6.68
N ASN A 332 9.56 -15.34 -7.86
CA ASN A 332 8.38 -15.82 -8.58
C ASN A 332 8.61 -17.21 -9.17
N ASP A 333 9.80 -17.51 -9.65
CA ASP A 333 10.17 -18.81 -10.23
C ASP A 333 10.34 -19.90 -9.15
N HIS A 334 10.68 -19.49 -7.94
CA HIS A 334 10.85 -20.38 -6.79
C HIS A 334 9.61 -20.49 -5.89
N GLY A 335 8.47 -19.91 -6.32
CA GLY A 335 7.18 -20.10 -5.65
C GLY A 335 6.99 -19.31 -4.37
N GLY A 336 7.66 -18.19 -4.18
CA GLY A 336 7.46 -17.32 -3.01
C GLY A 336 6.03 -16.82 -2.82
N PHE A 337 5.29 -16.61 -3.91
CA PHE A 337 3.85 -16.31 -3.90
C PHE A 337 2.97 -17.48 -4.35
N ILE A 338 3.47 -18.32 -5.24
CA ILE A 338 2.66 -19.29 -6.01
C ILE A 338 2.73 -20.69 -5.42
N SER A 339 3.83 -21.08 -4.76
CA SER A 339 4.08 -22.49 -4.42
C SER A 339 3.46 -22.99 -3.13
N HIS A 340 2.73 -22.17 -2.40
CA HIS A 340 1.95 -22.65 -1.27
C HIS A 340 0.49 -22.93 -1.63
N ARG A 341 0.23 -23.25 -2.88
CA ARG A 341 -0.93 -24.01 -3.27
C ARG A 341 -0.75 -25.43 -2.73
N THR A 342 -1.02 -25.62 -1.45
CA THR A 342 -1.32 -26.96 -0.97
C THR A 342 -2.70 -27.28 -1.50
N ASP A 343 -2.80 -28.24 -2.41
CA ASP A 343 -4.05 -28.81 -2.90
C ASP A 343 -4.83 -29.55 -1.80
N ASN A 344 -4.71 -29.11 -0.56
CA ASN A 344 -5.44 -29.66 0.57
C ASN A 344 -6.71 -28.82 0.78
N PRO A 345 -7.88 -29.31 0.34
CA PRO A 345 -9.16 -28.63 0.49
C PRO A 345 -9.56 -28.42 1.97
N ASP A 346 -8.96 -29.16 2.91
CA ASP A 346 -9.30 -29.10 4.33
C ASP A 346 -8.62 -27.94 5.08
N THR A 347 -7.67 -27.23 4.48
CA THR A 347 -6.95 -26.16 5.18
C THR A 347 -7.58 -24.81 5.08
N GLY A 348 -8.67 -24.61 4.32
CA GLY A 348 -9.38 -23.31 4.20
C GLY A 348 -8.47 -22.11 3.83
N GLY A 349 -7.19 -22.38 3.61
CA GLY A 349 -6.16 -21.41 3.33
C GLY A 349 -6.21 -20.92 1.89
N HIS A 350 -7.28 -20.23 1.53
CA HIS A 350 -7.33 -19.54 0.26
C HIS A 350 -6.43 -18.33 0.31
N PHE A 351 -5.33 -18.45 -0.40
CA PHE A 351 -4.25 -17.51 -0.48
C PHE A 351 -4.63 -16.20 -1.02
N LEU A 352 -4.23 -15.21 -0.31
CA LEU A 352 -4.49 -13.82 -0.46
C LEU A 352 -3.91 -13.22 -1.73
N PHE A 353 -2.87 -13.81 -2.30
CA PHE A 353 -2.11 -13.19 -3.38
C PHE A 353 -1.77 -14.10 -4.58
N ALA A 354 -1.95 -15.42 -4.45
CA ALA A 354 -1.51 -16.38 -5.47
C ALA A 354 -2.30 -16.38 -6.79
N ASN A 355 -3.48 -15.75 -6.82
CA ASN A 355 -4.35 -15.78 -8.00
C ASN A 355 -4.39 -14.49 -8.80
N PHE A 356 -3.61 -13.45 -8.42
CA PHE A 356 -3.80 -12.14 -9.03
C PHE A 356 -3.16 -12.02 -10.41
N PHE A 357 -2.06 -12.73 -10.65
CA PHE A 357 -1.43 -12.78 -11.97
C PHE A 357 -0.65 -14.08 -12.14
N PRO A 358 -1.24 -15.13 -12.68
CA PRO A 358 -0.49 -16.35 -12.97
C PRO A 358 0.62 -16.06 -13.98
N GLY A 359 1.84 -16.19 -13.54
CA GLY A 359 3.04 -16.01 -14.35
C GLY A 359 3.35 -14.57 -14.72
N GLY A 360 4.40 -13.99 -14.15
CA GLY A 360 4.94 -12.72 -14.62
C GLY A 360 4.74 -11.51 -13.72
N ILE A 361 4.70 -11.71 -12.40
CA ILE A 361 4.76 -10.63 -11.43
C ILE A 361 5.99 -10.74 -10.56
N ALA A 362 6.61 -9.59 -10.32
CA ALA A 362 7.64 -9.37 -9.33
C ALA A 362 7.18 -8.33 -8.31
N HIS A 363 7.99 -8.10 -7.29
CA HIS A 363 7.85 -6.98 -6.39
C HIS A 363 8.97 -5.97 -6.67
N ASN A 364 8.61 -4.70 -6.85
CA ASN A 364 9.54 -3.59 -6.84
C ASN A 364 9.64 -3.00 -5.42
N LEU A 365 10.20 -1.80 -5.26
CA LEU A 365 10.33 -1.20 -3.93
C LEU A 365 9.03 -0.56 -3.40
N THR A 366 7.94 -0.53 -4.20
CA THR A 366 6.66 0.08 -3.80
C THR A 366 5.48 -0.88 -3.77
N GLY A 367 5.55 -1.98 -4.53
CA GLY A 367 4.44 -2.90 -4.69
C GLY A 367 4.72 -3.99 -5.73
N GLU A 368 3.67 -4.61 -6.22
CA GLU A 368 3.77 -5.57 -7.32
C GLU A 368 4.08 -4.87 -8.64
N CYS A 369 4.80 -5.54 -9.53
CA CYS A 369 5.07 -5.07 -10.88
C CYS A 369 4.99 -6.21 -11.89
N VAL A 370 4.52 -5.89 -13.10
CA VAL A 370 4.35 -6.81 -14.21
C VAL A 370 5.70 -7.02 -14.91
N ILE A 371 6.14 -8.28 -15.04
CA ILE A 371 7.41 -8.64 -15.71
C ILE A 371 7.19 -9.51 -16.96
N SER A 372 5.95 -9.86 -17.30
CA SER A 372 5.60 -10.68 -18.47
C SER A 372 4.34 -10.17 -19.14
N THR A 373 4.25 -10.32 -20.46
CA THR A 373 3.06 -10.00 -21.26
C THR A 373 1.93 -11.02 -21.10
N ASN A 374 2.19 -12.16 -20.47
CA ASN A 374 1.18 -13.20 -20.25
C ASN A 374 0.27 -12.94 -19.05
N ASN A 375 0.14 -11.66 -18.63
CA ASN A 375 -0.74 -11.29 -17.53
C ASN A 375 -2.20 -11.20 -17.97
N ILE A 376 -3.11 -11.54 -17.08
CA ILE A 376 -4.57 -11.60 -17.34
C ILE A 376 -5.13 -10.22 -17.74
N ALA A 377 -4.58 -9.15 -17.21
CA ALA A 377 -5.13 -7.81 -17.41
C ALA A 377 -4.82 -7.21 -18.78
N GLY A 378 -3.81 -7.72 -19.49
CA GLY A 378 -3.29 -7.08 -20.71
C GLY A 378 -2.43 -5.85 -20.42
N ALA A 379 -1.94 -5.71 -19.18
CA ALA A 379 -1.09 -4.61 -18.76
C ALA A 379 0.30 -4.69 -19.37
N SER A 380 0.93 -3.55 -19.59
CA SER A 380 2.30 -3.45 -20.13
C SER A 380 3.33 -3.99 -19.13
N ILE A 381 4.47 -4.50 -19.63
CA ILE A 381 5.62 -4.83 -18.77
C ILE A 381 6.08 -3.54 -18.05
N GLY A 382 6.35 -3.65 -16.75
CA GLY A 382 6.70 -2.51 -15.90
C GLY A 382 5.50 -1.79 -15.29
N THR A 383 4.27 -2.19 -15.62
CA THR A 383 3.08 -1.74 -14.88
C THR A 383 3.21 -2.14 -13.42
N PHE A 384 2.94 -1.22 -12.50
CA PHE A 384 3.03 -1.49 -11.07
C PHE A 384 1.86 -0.90 -10.29
N GLY A 385 1.67 -1.36 -9.06
CA GLY A 385 0.61 -0.88 -8.20
C GLY A 385 0.55 -1.59 -6.86
N TRP A 386 -0.46 -1.25 -6.08
CA TRP A 386 -0.75 -1.93 -4.82
C TRP A 386 -2.23 -1.85 -4.47
N GLU A 387 -2.59 -2.49 -3.35
CA GLU A 387 -3.97 -2.49 -2.87
C GLU A 387 -4.06 -2.37 -1.35
N GLY A 388 -5.21 -1.88 -0.88
CA GLY A 388 -5.59 -1.84 0.52
C GLY A 388 -6.69 -2.85 0.83
N ILE A 389 -6.73 -3.32 2.07
CA ILE A 389 -7.68 -4.36 2.53
C ILE A 389 -9.15 -3.97 2.29
N PHE A 390 -9.47 -2.68 2.23
CA PHE A 390 -10.83 -2.17 1.98
C PHE A 390 -11.18 -2.07 0.49
N THR A 391 -10.53 -2.86 -0.35
CA THR A 391 -10.73 -2.87 -1.80
C THR A 391 -10.38 -1.51 -2.44
N THR A 392 -9.39 -0.82 -1.88
CA THR A 392 -8.73 0.31 -2.52
C THR A 392 -7.58 -0.20 -3.38
N LYS A 393 -7.41 0.33 -4.59
CA LYS A 393 -6.41 -0.15 -5.55
C LYS A 393 -5.93 0.97 -6.45
N TYR A 394 -4.67 0.88 -6.86
CA TYR A 394 -4.14 1.71 -7.95
C TYR A 394 -3.23 0.87 -8.85
N THR A 395 -3.20 1.22 -10.11
CA THR A 395 -2.35 0.65 -11.15
C THR A 395 -1.74 1.78 -11.95
N ILE A 396 -0.44 1.74 -12.16
CA ILE A 396 0.34 2.71 -12.96
C ILE A 396 0.94 1.97 -14.14
N ASP A 397 0.53 2.31 -15.33
CA ASP A 397 1.11 1.82 -16.58
C ASP A 397 1.86 2.96 -17.26
N VAL A 398 3.18 2.95 -17.13
CA VAL A 398 4.05 4.00 -17.66
C VAL A 398 4.14 3.94 -19.19
N GLN A 399 3.94 2.76 -19.80
CA GLN A 399 3.98 2.62 -21.27
C GLN A 399 2.72 3.19 -21.93
N GLU A 400 1.56 2.96 -21.31
CA GLU A 400 0.29 3.53 -21.76
C GLU A 400 0.06 4.94 -21.21
N ASP A 401 0.98 5.43 -20.36
CA ASP A 401 0.82 6.71 -19.64
C ASP A 401 -0.55 6.81 -18.97
N MET A 402 -0.90 5.76 -18.26
CA MET A 402 -2.24 5.57 -17.73
C MET A 402 -2.20 5.18 -16.25
N CYS A 403 -3.16 5.68 -15.47
CA CYS A 403 -3.47 5.10 -14.18
C CYS A 403 -4.93 4.71 -14.06
N ILE A 404 -5.16 3.63 -13.31
CA ILE A 404 -6.48 3.07 -13.02
C ILE A 404 -6.57 2.96 -11.51
N CYS A 405 -7.56 3.62 -10.91
CA CYS A 405 -7.74 3.62 -9.47
C CYS A 405 -9.18 3.26 -9.11
N PHE A 406 -9.30 2.47 -8.05
CA PHE A 406 -10.57 2.10 -7.47
C PHE A 406 -10.51 2.22 -5.95
N PHE A 407 -11.51 2.86 -5.38
CA PHE A 407 -11.64 3.07 -3.95
C PHE A 407 -12.96 2.50 -3.48
N SER A 408 -12.92 1.65 -2.48
CA SER A 408 -14.10 1.14 -1.78
C SER A 408 -13.83 1.16 -0.27
N ASN A 409 -14.86 0.88 0.48
CA ASN A 409 -14.79 0.73 1.93
C ASN A 409 -15.09 -0.72 2.36
N THR A 410 -15.06 -1.67 1.44
CA THR A 410 -15.46 -3.06 1.70
C THR A 410 -14.24 -3.97 1.81
N ALA A 411 -14.13 -4.70 2.91
CA ALA A 411 -13.06 -5.68 3.17
C ALA A 411 -13.60 -7.11 3.16
N PRO A 412 -12.74 -8.08 2.84
CA PRO A 412 -11.34 -7.93 2.43
C PRO A 412 -11.18 -7.88 0.89
N CYS A 413 -10.22 -7.09 0.40
CA CYS A 413 -10.01 -6.82 -1.03
C CYS A 413 -9.84 -8.07 -1.91
N TRP A 414 -9.19 -9.11 -1.40
CA TRP A 414 -8.92 -10.35 -2.15
C TRP A 414 -10.15 -11.22 -2.40
N ARG A 415 -11.28 -10.85 -1.84
CA ARG A 415 -12.57 -11.53 -2.10
C ARG A 415 -13.35 -10.90 -3.26
N TYR A 416 -12.85 -9.80 -3.80
CA TYR A 416 -13.43 -9.09 -4.94
C TYR A 416 -12.42 -9.07 -6.08
N ASN A 417 -12.67 -9.82 -7.14
CA ASN A 417 -11.69 -10.06 -8.22
C ASN A 417 -11.57 -8.87 -9.17
N PHE A 418 -11.21 -7.70 -8.64
CA PHE A 418 -11.06 -6.47 -9.43
C PHE A 418 -10.04 -6.64 -10.56
N LYS A 419 -8.87 -7.21 -10.26
CA LYS A 419 -7.78 -7.36 -11.23
C LYS A 419 -8.14 -8.31 -12.38
N GLY A 420 -8.89 -9.38 -12.10
CA GLY A 420 -9.29 -10.33 -13.12
C GLY A 420 -10.53 -9.91 -13.92
N GLU A 421 -11.39 -9.07 -13.35
CA GLU A 421 -12.66 -8.71 -14.00
C GLU A 421 -12.71 -7.29 -14.54
N ILE A 422 -12.07 -6.34 -13.87
CA ILE A 422 -12.16 -4.92 -14.21
C ILE A 422 -10.97 -4.43 -15.03
N LEU A 423 -9.73 -4.73 -14.61
CA LEU A 423 -8.56 -4.27 -15.36
C LEU A 423 -8.56 -4.72 -16.82
N PRO A 424 -8.93 -5.97 -17.18
CA PRO A 424 -9.00 -6.37 -18.58
C PRO A 424 -10.01 -5.56 -19.41
N LEU A 425 -11.11 -5.10 -18.81
CA LEU A 425 -12.09 -4.26 -19.48
C LEU A 425 -11.53 -2.86 -19.74
N VAL A 426 -10.81 -2.29 -18.76
CA VAL A 426 -10.16 -0.99 -18.96
C VAL A 426 -9.10 -1.07 -20.06
N TYR A 427 -8.23 -2.09 -20.07
CA TYR A 427 -7.23 -2.25 -21.13
C TYR A 427 -7.85 -2.51 -22.49
N ARG A 428 -8.97 -3.23 -22.57
CA ARG A 428 -9.72 -3.41 -23.84
C ARG A 428 -10.41 -2.14 -24.33
N SER A 429 -10.56 -1.13 -23.47
CA SER A 429 -11.09 0.17 -23.86
C SER A 429 -10.09 1.04 -24.61
N LEU A 430 -8.80 0.65 -24.67
CA LEU A 430 -7.80 1.33 -25.48
C LEU A 430 -8.18 1.27 -26.96
N LEU A 431 -8.34 2.43 -27.60
CA LEU A 431 -8.65 2.58 -29.02
C LEU A 431 -7.40 2.44 -29.89
N GLU A 432 -6.28 2.92 -29.37
CA GLU A 432 -4.96 2.80 -29.99
C GLU A 432 -3.95 2.40 -28.90
N PRO A 433 -3.68 1.10 -28.71
CA PRO A 433 -2.63 0.66 -27.82
C PRO A 433 -1.26 1.04 -28.37
N ASN A 434 -0.35 1.46 -27.50
CA ASN A 434 1.07 1.72 -27.80
C ASN A 434 1.38 2.92 -28.70
N VAL A 435 0.75 4.06 -28.52
CA VAL A 435 1.31 5.31 -29.04
C VAL A 435 2.19 5.92 -27.94
N PRO A 436 3.53 5.85 -28.03
CA PRO A 436 4.39 6.49 -27.05
C PRO A 436 4.33 8.01 -27.25
N HIS A 437 3.45 8.68 -26.53
CA HIS A 437 3.44 10.14 -26.46
C HIS A 437 4.48 10.66 -25.45
N TYR A 438 5.74 10.36 -25.74
CA TYR A 438 6.86 10.82 -24.90
C TYR A 438 7.03 12.35 -24.87
N GLU A 439 6.50 13.06 -25.88
CA GLU A 439 6.66 14.50 -26.01
C GLU A 439 5.58 15.34 -25.30
N ALA A 440 4.44 14.76 -24.93
CA ALA A 440 3.35 15.48 -24.29
C ALA A 440 3.70 15.94 -22.85
N PHE A 441 4.59 15.22 -22.18
CA PHE A 441 4.93 15.49 -20.76
C PHE A 441 5.86 16.67 -20.52
N THR A 442 6.66 17.04 -21.50
CA THR A 442 7.57 18.20 -21.37
C THR A 442 6.81 19.55 -21.35
N ASN A 443 5.52 19.54 -21.69
CA ASN A 443 4.68 20.74 -21.81
C ASN A 443 3.56 20.88 -20.77
N ALA A 444 3.37 19.91 -19.87
CA ALA A 444 2.46 20.10 -18.74
C ALA A 444 3.02 21.23 -17.85
N LYS A 445 2.41 22.39 -17.94
CA LYS A 445 2.73 23.56 -17.12
C LYS A 445 2.26 23.30 -15.69
N PHE A 446 3.02 22.49 -14.94
CA PHE A 446 2.93 22.53 -13.49
C PHE A 446 3.54 23.86 -13.05
N ALA A 447 2.83 24.59 -12.19
CA ALA A 447 3.43 25.73 -11.52
C ALA A 447 4.73 25.25 -10.86
N PRO A 448 5.87 25.94 -11.03
CA PRO A 448 7.10 25.54 -10.40
C PRO A 448 6.86 25.50 -8.89
N ILE A 449 6.83 24.30 -8.32
CA ILE A 449 6.88 24.11 -6.90
C ILE A 449 8.28 24.53 -6.48
N ASP A 450 8.36 25.44 -5.51
CA ASP A 450 9.64 25.97 -5.01
C ASP A 450 10.46 24.79 -4.44
N THR A 451 11.40 24.29 -5.25
CA THR A 451 12.25 23.11 -4.95
C THR A 451 13.35 23.43 -3.92
N LYS A 452 13.25 24.55 -3.20
CA LYS A 452 14.25 24.98 -2.22
C LYS A 452 14.31 24.19 -0.92
N TRP A 453 13.42 23.23 -0.71
CA TRP A 453 13.41 22.44 0.50
C TRP A 453 14.49 21.35 0.47
N LYS A 454 15.64 21.61 1.07
CA LYS A 454 16.61 20.59 1.45
C LYS A 454 16.29 20.09 2.86
N LEU A 455 16.60 18.85 3.16
CA LEU A 455 16.39 18.27 4.51
C LEU A 455 17.08 19.13 5.60
N GLY A 456 18.21 19.78 5.27
CA GLY A 456 18.90 20.74 6.15
C GLY A 456 18.08 21.95 6.56
N ASP A 457 17.04 22.30 5.79
CA ASP A 457 16.12 23.40 6.12
C ASP A 457 15.00 22.96 7.07
N LEU A 458 14.85 21.64 7.29
CA LEU A 458 13.80 21.03 8.09
C LEU A 458 14.31 20.53 9.45
N ILE A 459 15.60 20.29 9.57
CA ILE A 459 16.25 19.79 10.79
C ILE A 459 17.26 20.83 11.22
N PRO A 460 17.14 21.41 12.44
CA PRO A 460 18.25 22.12 13.04
C PRO A 460 19.40 21.12 13.14
N ILE A 461 20.50 21.38 12.45
CA ILE A 461 21.71 20.55 12.53
C ILE A 461 22.24 20.69 13.95
N GLN A 462 21.83 19.82 14.87
CA GLN A 462 22.53 19.60 16.11
C GLN A 462 23.72 18.68 15.81
N HIS A 463 24.76 19.27 15.25
CA HIS A 463 26.11 18.77 15.38
C HIS A 463 26.59 19.03 16.80
N ASP A 464 26.24 18.15 17.74
CA ASP A 464 26.93 18.03 19.01
C ASP A 464 26.90 16.59 19.50
N ILE A 465 27.60 15.74 18.75
CA ILE A 465 28.20 14.55 19.38
C ILE A 465 29.49 15.02 19.99
N LYS A 466 29.43 15.75 21.09
CA LYS A 466 30.58 15.94 21.97
C LYS A 466 30.91 14.61 22.61
N LYS A 467 32.08 14.09 22.19
CA LYS A 467 32.86 13.13 22.94
C LYS A 467 32.82 13.48 24.44
N THR A 468 32.12 12.72 25.24
CA THR A 468 32.41 12.55 26.66
C THR A 468 33.15 11.24 26.81
N SER A 469 34.44 11.30 26.47
CA SER A 469 35.41 10.36 27.05
C SER A 469 35.73 10.85 28.49
N SER A 470 35.81 9.88 29.38
CA SER A 470 36.45 9.88 30.68
C SER A 470 35.77 10.62 31.82
N LYS A 471 35.26 9.87 32.75
CA LYS A 471 35.69 9.70 34.18
C LYS A 471 34.50 9.24 35.01
N LEU A 472 34.60 8.11 35.42
CA LEU A 472 34.35 7.32 36.62
C LEU A 472 33.63 6.02 36.33
#